data_a929f230cd3047701796fd34bb578ea5
#
_entry.id   a929f230cd3047701796fd34bb578ea5
#
_cell.length_a   1.000
_cell.length_b   1.000
_cell.length_c   1.000
_cell.angle_alpha   90.00
_cell.angle_beta   90.00
_cell.angle_gamma   90.00
#
_symmetry.space_group_name_H-M   'P 1'
#
loop_
_entity.id
_entity.type
_entity.pdbx_description
1 polymer ?
#
loop_
_entity_poly.entity_id
_entity_poly.type
_entity_poly.pdbx_seq_one_letter_code
_entity_poly.pdbx_strand_id
1 'polypeptide(L)'
;MELLPQKSVERVMLWLAAGILFAVFNAGTMLVSQKYKIEGVLMSGLRGVGVAAIYSPAAFFVPFPKSPEFWALIVLEGILSSFFNSRLYASAARFGAGTTSRISMLAVPIGVVMWWIIMPKRFFELEGAPVVFAGLAVSMAAICLSFYKMNSGGGAMRSQLAFLTPAVLVLAVMMIVRKEAMEAVAFESAAVYYPLCAIFLSGAINLTVFAVHGGGAKLIGALSSKRIITAGILMSAVSSATIFFGNLSALYVPNPAYLSALSLTAPLWIMLADKLLGAPDKVDSRWLAAMLLSIGALIFFAQIPISPPSDSPVSAGGHAPAAAK
;
A
#
# COMPACT_ATOMS: atom_id res chain seq x y z
N MET A 1 -18.44 -18.91 -24.72
CA MET A 1 -17.39 -18.60 -23.71
C MET A 1 -16.17 -18.17 -24.51
N GLU A 2 -16.14 -16.87 -24.90
CA GLU A 2 -15.02 -16.31 -25.64
C GLU A 2 -13.80 -16.28 -24.71
N LEU A 3 -12.75 -16.96 -25.11
CA LEU A 3 -11.46 -16.91 -24.42
C LEU A 3 -10.99 -15.45 -24.41
N LEU A 4 -10.78 -14.90 -23.22
CA LEU A 4 -10.18 -13.58 -23.07
C LEU A 4 -8.96 -13.46 -23.98
N PRO A 5 -8.77 -12.36 -24.72
CA PRO A 5 -7.63 -12.22 -25.61
C PRO A 5 -6.33 -12.43 -24.83
N GLN A 6 -5.42 -13.21 -25.37
CA GLN A 6 -4.17 -13.67 -24.72
C GLN A 6 -3.41 -12.55 -23.97
N LYS A 7 -3.39 -11.33 -24.52
CA LYS A 7 -2.80 -10.14 -23.87
C LYS A 7 -3.48 -9.72 -22.55
N SER A 8 -4.77 -10.04 -22.36
CA SER A 8 -5.47 -9.73 -21.11
C SER A 8 -5.11 -10.74 -20.02
N VAL A 9 -4.93 -12.00 -20.35
CA VAL A 9 -4.50 -13.05 -19.40
C VAL A 9 -3.08 -12.79 -18.93
N GLU A 10 -2.17 -12.44 -19.81
CA GLU A 10 -0.79 -12.09 -19.45
C GLU A 10 -0.72 -10.90 -18.48
N ARG A 11 -1.51 -9.84 -18.72
CA ARG A 11 -1.59 -8.68 -17.82
C ARG A 11 -2.12 -9.05 -16.45
N VAL A 12 -3.17 -9.88 -16.39
CA VAL A 12 -3.74 -10.36 -15.11
C VAL A 12 -2.71 -11.19 -14.34
N MET A 13 -1.98 -12.06 -15.01
CA MET A 13 -0.94 -12.87 -14.35
C MET A 13 0.21 -12.00 -13.83
N LEU A 14 0.63 -10.98 -14.60
CA LEU A 14 1.71 -10.09 -14.21
C LEU A 14 1.37 -9.26 -12.98
N TRP A 15 0.17 -8.66 -12.91
CA TRP A 15 -0.18 -7.86 -11.74
C TRP A 15 -0.41 -8.72 -10.49
N LEU A 16 -0.96 -9.93 -10.63
CA LEU A 16 -1.10 -10.88 -9.52
C LEU A 16 0.26 -11.30 -8.97
N ALA A 17 1.18 -11.72 -9.85
CA ALA A 17 2.53 -12.12 -9.45
C ALA A 17 3.28 -10.95 -8.78
N ALA A 18 3.24 -9.76 -9.37
CA ALA A 18 3.84 -8.56 -8.80
C ALA A 18 3.20 -8.19 -7.46
N GLY A 19 1.87 -8.29 -7.33
CA GLY A 19 1.15 -8.01 -6.10
C GLY A 19 1.45 -9.02 -4.97
N ILE A 20 1.63 -10.29 -5.29
CA ILE A 20 2.09 -11.29 -4.32
C ILE A 20 3.51 -10.97 -3.85
N LEU A 21 4.44 -10.66 -4.75
CA LEU A 21 5.80 -10.27 -4.39
C LEU A 21 5.82 -8.98 -3.57
N PHE A 22 4.99 -8.00 -3.93
CA PHE A 22 4.76 -6.81 -3.11
C PHE A 22 4.37 -7.17 -1.67
N ALA A 23 3.40 -8.09 -1.48
CA ALA A 23 2.98 -8.52 -0.15
C ALA A 23 4.07 -9.27 0.63
N VAL A 24 4.84 -10.13 -0.04
CA VAL A 24 5.99 -10.84 0.56
C VAL A 24 7.05 -9.86 1.06
N PHE A 25 7.47 -8.92 0.22
CA PHE A 25 8.48 -7.93 0.62
C PHE A 25 7.94 -6.93 1.65
N ASN A 26 6.65 -6.58 1.57
CA ASN A 26 6.01 -5.76 2.61
C ASN A 26 6.00 -6.47 3.98
N ALA A 27 5.71 -7.77 4.02
CA ALA A 27 5.88 -8.60 5.22
C ALA A 27 7.33 -8.58 5.72
N GLY A 28 8.29 -8.65 4.80
CA GLY A 28 9.73 -8.56 5.10
C GLY A 28 10.11 -7.27 5.83
N THR A 29 9.54 -6.11 5.46
CA THR A 29 9.81 -4.84 6.16
C THR A 29 9.38 -4.87 7.62
N MET A 30 8.23 -5.48 7.91
CA MET A 30 7.72 -5.64 9.28
C MET A 30 8.56 -6.63 10.09
N LEU A 31 8.99 -7.75 9.47
CA LEU A 31 9.88 -8.73 10.11
C LEU A 31 11.25 -8.14 10.44
N VAL A 32 11.83 -7.32 9.56
CA VAL A 32 13.06 -6.57 9.85
C VAL A 32 12.88 -5.66 11.05
N SER A 33 11.78 -4.92 11.14
CA SER A 33 11.47 -4.05 12.28
C SER A 33 11.29 -4.85 13.57
N GLN A 34 10.59 -5.99 13.52
CA GLN A 34 10.41 -6.91 14.65
C GLN A 34 11.74 -7.48 15.15
N LYS A 35 12.61 -7.90 14.22
CA LYS A 35 13.91 -8.52 14.55
C LYS A 35 14.87 -7.53 15.19
N TYR A 36 15.01 -6.35 14.60
CA TYR A 36 16.03 -5.39 15.04
C TYR A 36 15.55 -4.49 16.17
N LYS A 37 14.24 -4.30 16.35
CA LYS A 37 13.60 -3.47 17.40
C LYS A 37 14.23 -2.08 17.50
N ILE A 38 14.45 -1.44 16.35
CA ILE A 38 14.94 -0.06 16.25
C ILE A 38 13.77 0.89 16.36
N GLU A 39 13.99 2.07 16.92
CA GLU A 39 12.99 3.14 16.98
C GLU A 39 12.40 3.42 15.60
N GLY A 40 11.07 3.43 15.48
CA GLY A 40 10.38 3.46 14.19
C GLY A 40 10.70 4.71 13.36
N VAL A 41 10.92 5.86 14.02
CA VAL A 41 11.31 7.11 13.37
C VAL A 41 12.70 6.96 12.73
N LEU A 42 13.67 6.41 13.45
CA LEU A 42 15.02 6.17 12.93
C LEU A 42 15.01 5.14 11.80
N MET A 43 14.27 4.03 11.97
CA MET A 43 14.15 2.99 10.94
C MET A 43 13.53 3.55 9.65
N SER A 44 12.47 4.35 9.77
CA SER A 44 11.84 5.01 8.62
C SER A 44 12.78 6.00 7.94
N GLY A 45 13.58 6.72 8.73
CA GLY A 45 14.60 7.62 8.24
C GLY A 45 15.66 6.92 7.40
N LEU A 46 16.27 5.85 7.95
CA LEU A 46 17.30 5.05 7.27
C LEU A 46 16.75 4.41 5.99
N ARG A 47 15.53 3.86 6.06
CA ARG A 47 14.83 3.34 4.88
C ARG A 47 14.72 4.39 3.79
N GLY A 48 14.29 5.61 4.13
CA GLY A 48 14.06 6.66 3.14
C GLY A 48 15.33 7.03 2.38
N VAL A 49 16.41 7.24 3.09
CA VAL A 49 17.73 7.55 2.49
C VAL A 49 18.24 6.38 1.65
N GLY A 50 18.15 5.15 2.17
CA GLY A 50 18.67 3.99 1.46
C GLY A 50 17.86 3.62 0.20
N VAL A 51 16.52 3.76 0.23
CA VAL A 51 15.68 3.60 -0.97
C VAL A 51 16.04 4.65 -2.01
N ALA A 52 16.19 5.92 -1.61
CA ALA A 52 16.58 6.98 -2.53
C ALA A 52 17.96 6.69 -3.17
N ALA A 53 18.93 6.21 -2.38
CA ALA A 53 20.24 5.82 -2.90
C ALA A 53 20.15 4.68 -3.92
N ILE A 54 19.27 3.70 -3.72
CA ILE A 54 19.05 2.58 -4.66
C ILE A 54 18.42 3.06 -5.96
N TYR A 55 17.46 4.01 -5.90
CA TYR A 55 16.75 4.50 -7.09
C TYR A 55 17.48 5.65 -7.81
N SER A 56 18.41 6.35 -7.15
CA SER A 56 19.11 7.50 -7.73
C SER A 56 19.82 7.22 -9.07
N PRO A 57 20.46 6.05 -9.31
CA PRO A 57 21.08 5.77 -10.61
C PRO A 57 20.05 5.68 -11.74
N ALA A 58 18.85 5.17 -11.47
CA ALA A 58 17.80 5.04 -12.47
C ALA A 58 17.26 6.39 -12.94
N ALA A 59 17.36 7.44 -12.13
CA ALA A 59 16.90 8.78 -12.48
C ALA A 59 17.66 9.41 -13.67
N PHE A 60 18.88 8.94 -13.95
CA PHE A 60 19.65 9.38 -15.12
C PHE A 60 19.14 8.81 -16.46
N PHE A 61 18.33 7.76 -16.41
CA PHE A 61 17.85 7.04 -17.59
C PHE A 61 16.38 7.30 -17.92
N VAL A 62 15.67 8.07 -17.10
CA VAL A 62 14.25 8.35 -17.32
C VAL A 62 14.01 9.86 -17.40
N PRO A 63 13.00 10.32 -18.15
CA PRO A 63 12.68 11.73 -18.27
C PRO A 63 12.27 12.35 -16.93
N PHE A 64 12.73 13.59 -16.66
CA PHE A 64 12.33 14.32 -15.47
C PHE A 64 10.84 14.71 -15.55
N PRO A 65 10.04 14.43 -14.52
CA PRO A 65 8.62 14.78 -14.47
C PRO A 65 8.41 16.29 -14.48
N LYS A 66 7.65 16.82 -15.44
CA LYS A 66 7.38 18.27 -15.57
C LYS A 66 6.05 18.70 -14.95
N SER A 67 5.17 17.75 -14.55
CA SER A 67 3.87 18.06 -13.98
C SER A 67 4.00 18.67 -12.58
N PRO A 68 3.48 19.88 -12.33
CA PRO A 68 3.43 20.46 -10.97
C PRO A 68 2.55 19.61 -10.03
N GLU A 69 1.49 19.00 -10.56
CA GLU A 69 0.59 18.13 -9.82
C GLU A 69 1.34 16.91 -9.27
N PHE A 70 2.17 16.26 -10.09
CA PHE A 70 3.02 15.16 -9.64
C PHE A 70 3.86 15.57 -8.43
N TRP A 71 4.52 16.74 -8.48
CA TRP A 71 5.37 17.20 -7.39
C TRP A 71 4.60 17.56 -6.13
N ALA A 72 3.41 18.14 -6.26
CA ALA A 72 2.52 18.39 -5.12
C ALA A 72 2.10 17.07 -4.43
N LEU A 73 1.74 16.05 -5.22
CA LEU A 73 1.40 14.72 -4.72
C LEU A 73 2.61 14.01 -4.07
N ILE A 74 3.81 14.17 -4.63
CA ILE A 74 5.07 13.66 -4.05
C ILE A 74 5.33 14.27 -2.66
N VAL A 75 5.16 15.57 -2.50
CA VAL A 75 5.34 16.25 -1.20
C VAL A 75 4.32 15.75 -0.20
N LEU A 76 3.05 15.69 -0.60
CA LEU A 76 1.97 15.18 0.26
C LEU A 76 2.25 13.73 0.69
N GLU A 77 2.60 12.86 -0.26
CA GLU A 77 2.94 11.47 0.02
C GLU A 77 4.15 11.35 0.96
N GLY A 78 5.18 12.16 0.78
CA GLY A 78 6.36 12.16 1.64
C GLY A 78 6.02 12.48 3.10
N ILE A 79 5.14 13.47 3.33
CA ILE A 79 4.65 13.84 4.67
C ILE A 79 3.81 12.71 5.27
N LEU A 80 2.83 12.20 4.53
CA LEU A 80 1.94 11.12 4.99
C LEU A 80 2.74 9.84 5.28
N SER A 81 3.66 9.50 4.38
CA SER A 81 4.53 8.32 4.48
C SER A 81 5.47 8.42 5.68
N SER A 82 5.96 9.61 6.02
CA SER A 82 6.77 9.84 7.23
C SER A 82 6.01 9.41 8.49
N PHE A 83 4.80 9.89 8.65
CA PHE A 83 3.94 9.55 9.78
C PHE A 83 3.56 8.07 9.80
N PHE A 84 3.10 7.54 8.67
CA PHE A 84 2.66 6.14 8.56
C PHE A 84 3.79 5.17 8.87
N ASN A 85 4.94 5.29 8.18
CA ASN A 85 6.04 4.34 8.31
C ASN A 85 6.68 4.36 9.70
N SER A 86 6.82 5.54 10.32
CA SER A 86 7.35 5.64 11.67
C SER A 86 6.50 4.87 12.68
N ARG A 87 5.17 4.99 12.58
CA ARG A 87 4.24 4.26 13.45
C ARG A 87 4.15 2.77 13.12
N LEU A 88 4.16 2.42 11.84
CA LEU A 88 4.15 1.03 11.39
C LEU A 88 5.35 0.26 11.94
N TYR A 89 6.56 0.82 11.76
CA TYR A 89 7.79 0.16 12.22
C TYR A 89 7.91 0.15 13.74
N ALA A 90 7.50 1.22 14.41
CA ALA A 90 7.41 1.24 15.88
C ALA A 90 6.44 0.18 16.41
N SER A 91 5.30 -0.01 15.75
CA SER A 91 4.32 -1.04 16.07
C SER A 91 4.88 -2.44 15.87
N ALA A 92 5.51 -2.71 14.73
CA ALA A 92 6.11 -4.00 14.43
C ALA A 92 7.25 -4.36 15.41
N ALA A 93 8.06 -3.37 15.79
CA ALA A 93 9.13 -3.53 16.78
C ALA A 93 8.59 -3.80 18.21
N ARG A 94 7.47 -3.18 18.57
CA ARG A 94 6.89 -3.25 19.93
C ARG A 94 5.92 -4.41 20.11
N PHE A 95 5.06 -4.66 19.14
CA PHE A 95 3.92 -5.58 19.24
C PHE A 95 4.05 -6.80 18.32
N GLY A 96 5.07 -6.81 17.46
CA GLY A 96 5.30 -7.87 16.47
C GLY A 96 4.72 -7.56 15.10
N ALA A 97 5.35 -8.15 14.08
CA ALA A 97 5.00 -7.97 12.67
C ALA A 97 3.60 -8.51 12.35
N GLY A 98 3.26 -9.70 12.86
CA GLY A 98 1.98 -10.35 12.61
C GLY A 98 0.79 -9.52 13.07
N THR A 99 0.82 -9.01 14.30
CA THR A 99 -0.28 -8.17 14.82
C THR A 99 -0.35 -6.82 14.09
N THR A 100 0.81 -6.22 13.80
CA THR A 100 0.89 -4.95 13.06
C THR A 100 0.32 -5.08 11.66
N SER A 101 0.66 -6.15 10.94
CA SER A 101 0.14 -6.38 9.59
C SER A 101 -1.38 -6.62 9.59
N ARG A 102 -1.91 -7.35 10.57
CA ARG A 102 -3.35 -7.55 10.71
C ARG A 102 -4.12 -6.25 10.90
N ILE A 103 -3.63 -5.33 11.75
CA ILE A 103 -4.28 -4.02 11.95
C ILE A 103 -4.21 -3.17 10.67
N SER A 104 -3.09 -3.21 9.96
CA SER A 104 -2.93 -2.46 8.70
C SER A 104 -3.93 -2.87 7.62
N MET A 105 -4.51 -4.07 7.73
CA MET A 105 -5.54 -4.55 6.80
C MET A 105 -6.83 -3.73 6.83
N LEU A 106 -7.15 -3.11 7.95
CA LEU A 106 -8.32 -2.22 8.05
C LEU A 106 -8.22 -1.03 7.08
N ALA A 107 -7.03 -0.73 6.56
CA ALA A 107 -6.87 0.30 5.53
C ALA A 107 -7.65 -0.02 4.23
N VAL A 108 -7.92 -1.30 3.94
CA VAL A 108 -8.61 -1.67 2.69
C VAL A 108 -10.09 -1.29 2.71
N PRO A 109 -10.92 -1.76 3.67
CA PRO A 109 -12.30 -1.34 3.71
C PRO A 109 -12.43 0.19 3.89
N ILE A 110 -11.55 0.81 4.69
CA ILE A 110 -11.50 2.26 4.85
C ILE A 110 -11.15 2.93 3.52
N GLY A 111 -10.15 2.43 2.80
CA GLY A 111 -9.71 2.97 1.50
C GLY A 111 -10.79 2.87 0.44
N VAL A 112 -11.55 1.76 0.39
CA VAL A 112 -12.69 1.62 -0.53
C VAL A 112 -13.76 2.66 -0.24
N VAL A 113 -14.14 2.85 1.03
CA VAL A 113 -15.12 3.86 1.43
C VAL A 113 -14.63 5.27 1.13
N MET A 114 -13.37 5.57 1.45
CA MET A 114 -12.77 6.88 1.13
C MET A 114 -12.71 7.14 -0.37
N TRP A 115 -12.39 6.12 -1.17
CA TRP A 115 -12.40 6.23 -2.63
C TRP A 115 -13.79 6.60 -3.16
N TRP A 116 -14.85 5.98 -2.64
CA TRP A 116 -16.22 6.32 -3.01
C TRP A 116 -16.61 7.74 -2.60
N ILE A 117 -16.12 8.24 -1.46
CA ILE A 117 -16.36 9.63 -1.02
C ILE A 117 -15.65 10.63 -1.95
N ILE A 118 -14.41 10.34 -2.34
CA ILE A 118 -13.59 11.22 -3.19
C ILE A 118 -14.03 11.15 -4.66
N MET A 119 -14.44 9.97 -5.12
CA MET A 119 -14.89 9.69 -6.49
C MET A 119 -16.35 9.21 -6.49
N PRO A 120 -17.33 10.07 -6.16
CA PRO A 120 -18.74 9.66 -5.99
C PRO A 120 -19.33 9.07 -7.26
N LYS A 121 -18.87 9.46 -8.44
CA LYS A 121 -19.31 8.85 -9.72
C LYS A 121 -19.11 7.33 -9.73
N ARG A 122 -18.03 6.83 -9.15
CA ARG A 122 -17.76 5.39 -9.05
C ARG A 122 -18.69 4.66 -8.09
N PHE A 123 -19.20 5.36 -7.07
CA PHE A 123 -20.23 4.82 -6.19
C PHE A 123 -21.58 4.71 -6.93
N PHE A 124 -21.97 5.75 -7.67
CA PHE A 124 -23.23 5.74 -8.45
C PHE A 124 -23.22 4.70 -9.57
N GLU A 125 -22.07 4.39 -10.17
CA GLU A 125 -21.95 3.27 -11.11
C GLU A 125 -22.39 1.94 -10.49
N LEU A 126 -22.21 1.74 -9.16
CA LEU A 126 -22.62 0.54 -8.42
C LEU A 126 -24.13 0.42 -8.20
N GLU A 127 -24.89 1.53 -8.28
CA GLU A 127 -26.36 1.50 -8.16
C GLU A 127 -26.98 0.65 -9.28
N GLY A 128 -26.36 0.64 -10.47
CA GLY A 128 -26.74 -0.21 -11.60
C GLY A 128 -26.35 -1.68 -11.46
N ALA A 129 -25.58 -2.04 -10.42
CA ALA A 129 -25.01 -3.38 -10.23
C ALA A 129 -25.18 -3.88 -8.77
N PRO A 130 -26.41 -4.08 -8.27
CA PRO A 130 -26.68 -4.39 -6.86
C PRO A 130 -25.99 -5.65 -6.38
N VAL A 131 -25.78 -6.65 -7.24
CA VAL A 131 -25.05 -7.88 -6.89
C VAL A 131 -23.57 -7.61 -6.61
N VAL A 132 -22.96 -6.74 -7.42
CA VAL A 132 -21.55 -6.31 -7.23
C VAL A 132 -21.42 -5.52 -5.93
N PHE A 133 -22.32 -4.57 -5.70
CA PHE A 133 -22.35 -3.78 -4.46
C PHE A 133 -22.51 -4.67 -3.22
N ALA A 134 -23.47 -5.59 -3.22
CA ALA A 134 -23.69 -6.54 -2.14
C ALA A 134 -22.45 -7.43 -1.91
N GLY A 135 -21.84 -7.94 -2.98
CA GLY A 135 -20.64 -8.76 -2.92
C GLY A 135 -19.45 -8.00 -2.29
N LEU A 136 -19.23 -6.75 -2.67
CA LEU A 136 -18.21 -5.88 -2.08
C LEU A 136 -18.49 -5.61 -0.60
N ALA A 137 -19.74 -5.26 -0.23
CA ALA A 137 -20.14 -4.98 1.14
C ALA A 137 -19.96 -6.21 2.05
N VAL A 138 -20.42 -7.40 1.59
CA VAL A 138 -20.26 -8.66 2.34
C VAL A 138 -18.78 -9.01 2.50
N SER A 139 -17.97 -8.85 1.45
CA SER A 139 -16.54 -9.13 1.52
C SER A 139 -15.83 -8.22 2.51
N MET A 140 -16.13 -6.91 2.52
CA MET A 140 -15.59 -5.95 3.48
C MET A 140 -16.03 -6.29 4.93
N ALA A 141 -17.30 -6.62 5.14
CA ALA A 141 -17.81 -7.04 6.45
C ALA A 141 -17.12 -8.32 6.93
N ALA A 142 -16.90 -9.29 6.05
CA ALA A 142 -16.19 -10.53 6.37
C ALA A 142 -14.71 -10.30 6.70
N ILE A 143 -14.03 -9.37 6.04
CA ILE A 143 -12.67 -8.94 6.40
C ILE A 143 -12.65 -8.35 7.81
N CYS A 144 -13.57 -7.43 8.11
CA CYS A 144 -13.69 -6.81 9.44
C CYS A 144 -14.00 -7.84 10.54
N LEU A 145 -14.92 -8.77 10.25
CA LEU A 145 -15.27 -9.85 11.19
C LEU A 145 -14.09 -10.79 11.44
N SER A 146 -13.40 -11.20 10.39
CA SER A 146 -12.22 -12.07 10.49
C SER A 146 -11.12 -11.38 11.31
N PHE A 147 -10.89 -10.09 11.06
CA PHE A 147 -9.98 -9.26 11.85
C PHE A 147 -10.38 -9.25 13.33
N TYR A 148 -11.65 -8.98 13.63
CA TYR A 148 -12.16 -8.96 15.01
C TYR A 148 -11.94 -10.30 15.71
N LYS A 149 -12.29 -11.39 15.05
CA LYS A 149 -12.14 -12.76 15.60
C LYS A 149 -10.68 -13.17 15.80
N MET A 150 -9.79 -12.83 14.89
CA MET A 150 -8.34 -13.08 15.05
C MET A 150 -7.73 -12.35 16.25
N ASN A 151 -8.36 -11.28 16.69
CA ASN A 151 -7.80 -10.38 17.69
C ASN A 151 -8.62 -10.27 19.00
N SER A 152 -9.67 -11.10 19.16
CA SER A 152 -10.61 -11.01 20.29
C SER A 152 -10.05 -11.46 21.66
N GLY A 153 -8.74 -11.72 21.77
CA GLY A 153 -8.13 -12.38 22.94
C GLY A 153 -7.39 -11.50 23.94
N GLY A 154 -7.37 -10.16 23.89
CA GLY A 154 -6.58 -9.44 24.89
C GLY A 154 -6.64 -7.91 24.95
N GLY A 155 -6.47 -7.37 26.16
CA GLY A 155 -6.41 -5.91 26.42
C GLY A 155 -5.28 -5.16 25.72
N ALA A 156 -4.17 -5.85 25.40
CA ALA A 156 -3.05 -5.31 24.62
C ALA A 156 -3.49 -4.85 23.22
N MET A 157 -4.54 -5.47 22.66
CA MET A 157 -5.07 -5.15 21.36
C MET A 157 -5.68 -3.73 21.28
N ARG A 158 -6.37 -3.28 22.31
CA ARG A 158 -6.97 -1.92 22.31
C ARG A 158 -5.90 -0.83 22.23
N SER A 159 -4.82 -0.96 23.00
CA SER A 159 -3.71 0.01 22.97
C SER A 159 -3.00 0.04 21.61
N GLN A 160 -2.86 -1.11 20.99
CA GLN A 160 -2.23 -1.26 19.69
C GLN A 160 -3.13 -0.71 18.56
N LEU A 161 -4.43 -0.98 18.63
CA LEU A 161 -5.41 -0.40 17.70
C LEU A 161 -5.39 1.13 17.81
N ALA A 162 -5.48 1.69 19.02
CA ALA A 162 -5.41 3.13 19.24
C ALA A 162 -4.12 3.74 18.71
N PHE A 163 -2.99 3.03 18.84
CA PHE A 163 -1.69 3.48 18.33
C PHE A 163 -1.64 3.50 16.80
N LEU A 164 -2.20 2.48 16.12
CA LEU A 164 -2.11 2.31 14.66
C LEU A 164 -3.28 2.91 13.89
N THR A 165 -4.47 3.11 14.48
CA THR A 165 -5.64 3.63 13.76
C THR A 165 -5.35 4.91 12.97
N PRO A 166 -4.67 5.94 13.53
CA PRO A 166 -4.34 7.13 12.74
C PRO A 166 -3.43 6.82 11.54
N ALA A 167 -2.50 5.88 11.69
CA ALA A 167 -1.64 5.45 10.60
C ALA A 167 -2.39 4.67 9.52
N VAL A 168 -3.38 3.86 9.90
CA VAL A 168 -4.25 3.12 8.97
C VAL A 168 -5.12 4.08 8.14
N LEU A 169 -5.64 5.14 8.75
CA LEU A 169 -6.37 6.20 8.03
C LEU A 169 -5.45 6.91 7.03
N VAL A 170 -4.25 7.26 7.46
CA VAL A 170 -3.24 7.85 6.57
C VAL A 170 -2.87 6.92 5.43
N LEU A 171 -2.73 5.61 5.68
CA LEU A 171 -2.44 4.62 4.63
C LEU A 171 -3.55 4.59 3.56
N ALA A 172 -4.82 4.69 3.97
CA ALA A 172 -5.93 4.73 3.03
C ALA A 172 -5.86 5.96 2.09
N VAL A 173 -5.49 7.12 2.63
CA VAL A 173 -5.25 8.34 1.82
C VAL A 173 -4.04 8.18 0.91
N MET A 174 -2.94 7.64 1.43
CA MET A 174 -1.70 7.42 0.66
C MET A 174 -1.92 6.57 -0.59
N MET A 175 -2.82 5.58 -0.52
CA MET A 175 -3.13 4.74 -1.68
C MET A 175 -3.73 5.55 -2.83
N ILE A 176 -4.59 6.53 -2.52
CA ILE A 176 -5.20 7.43 -3.50
C ILE A 176 -4.16 8.39 -4.05
N VAL A 177 -3.40 9.04 -3.17
CA VAL A 177 -2.31 9.98 -3.56
C VAL A 177 -1.29 9.30 -4.47
N ARG A 178 -0.92 8.07 -4.14
CA ARG A 178 0.01 7.27 -4.94
C ARG A 178 -0.52 7.00 -6.35
N LYS A 179 -1.79 6.60 -6.46
CA LYS A 179 -2.41 6.35 -7.77
C LYS A 179 -2.41 7.61 -8.62
N GLU A 180 -2.91 8.71 -8.09
CA GLU A 180 -2.94 10.00 -8.79
C GLU A 180 -1.53 10.44 -9.22
N ALA A 181 -0.52 10.26 -8.36
CA ALA A 181 0.87 10.57 -8.71
C ALA A 181 1.40 9.68 -9.85
N MET A 182 1.03 8.37 -9.87
CA MET A 182 1.43 7.47 -10.95
C MET A 182 0.76 7.79 -12.28
N GLU A 183 -0.45 8.39 -12.27
CA GLU A 183 -1.21 8.77 -13.45
C GLU A 183 -0.87 10.19 -13.96
N ALA A 184 -0.26 11.05 -13.12
CA ALA A 184 0.06 12.43 -13.46
C ALA A 184 1.22 12.59 -14.46
N VAL A 185 2.03 11.55 -14.67
CA VAL A 185 3.21 11.55 -15.57
C VAL A 185 3.41 10.17 -16.20
N ALA A 186 4.34 10.08 -17.18
CA ALA A 186 4.71 8.80 -17.78
C ALA A 186 5.17 7.80 -16.71
N PHE A 187 4.73 6.56 -16.82
CA PHE A 187 4.95 5.53 -15.80
C PHE A 187 6.43 5.33 -15.45
N GLU A 188 7.32 5.33 -16.43
CA GLU A 188 8.76 5.15 -16.22
C GLU A 188 9.32 6.25 -15.30
N SER A 189 8.88 7.49 -15.53
CA SER A 189 9.25 8.63 -14.68
C SER A 189 8.64 8.50 -13.29
N ALA A 190 7.35 8.16 -13.21
CA ALA A 190 6.67 7.96 -11.92
C ALA A 190 7.32 6.82 -11.11
N ALA A 191 7.62 5.68 -11.74
CA ALA A 191 8.19 4.51 -11.08
C ALA A 191 9.56 4.78 -10.44
N VAL A 192 10.32 5.74 -10.96
CA VAL A 192 11.65 6.13 -10.45
C VAL A 192 11.57 7.33 -9.52
N TYR A 193 10.93 8.42 -9.95
CA TYR A 193 10.93 9.67 -9.18
C TYR A 193 10.02 9.63 -7.95
N TYR A 194 8.96 8.81 -7.97
CA TYR A 194 8.13 8.61 -6.77
C TYR A 194 8.94 8.01 -5.61
N PRO A 195 9.61 6.83 -5.73
CA PRO A 195 10.41 6.31 -4.63
C PRO A 195 11.61 7.19 -4.29
N LEU A 196 12.25 7.78 -5.30
CA LEU A 196 13.40 8.65 -5.10
C LEU A 196 13.02 9.88 -4.26
N CYS A 197 11.93 10.56 -4.56
CA CYS A 197 11.61 11.86 -3.94
C CYS A 197 10.65 11.74 -2.75
N ALA A 198 9.52 11.02 -2.86
CA ALA A 198 8.56 10.90 -1.76
C ALA A 198 9.14 10.11 -0.59
N ILE A 199 9.82 8.99 -0.88
CA ILE A 199 10.40 8.16 0.17
C ILE A 199 11.64 8.83 0.78
N PHE A 200 12.45 9.53 -0.02
CA PHE A 200 13.53 10.36 0.50
C PHE A 200 13.01 11.46 1.42
N LEU A 201 12.00 12.21 1.00
CA LEU A 201 11.38 13.26 1.83
C LEU A 201 10.86 12.70 3.15
N SER A 202 10.15 11.56 3.10
CA SER A 202 9.73 10.84 4.30
C SER A 202 10.89 10.49 5.22
N GLY A 203 11.99 10.01 4.64
CA GLY A 203 13.21 9.70 5.37
C GLY A 203 13.87 10.93 6.01
N ALA A 204 14.00 12.00 5.25
CA ALA A 204 14.58 13.27 5.71
C ALA A 204 13.78 13.87 6.87
N ILE A 205 12.43 13.89 6.76
CA ILE A 205 11.55 14.32 7.85
C ILE A 205 11.81 13.50 9.11
N ASN A 206 11.82 12.17 8.99
CA ASN A 206 12.00 11.28 10.14
C ASN A 206 13.39 11.40 10.76
N LEU A 207 14.47 11.52 9.98
CA LEU A 207 15.81 11.76 10.52
C LEU A 207 15.90 13.11 11.24
N THR A 208 15.28 14.14 10.68
CA THR A 208 15.20 15.46 11.32
C THR A 208 14.43 15.38 12.65
N VAL A 209 13.26 14.73 12.66
CA VAL A 209 12.48 14.50 13.89
C VAL A 209 13.32 13.75 14.94
N PHE A 210 14.01 12.69 14.52
CA PHE A 210 14.88 11.92 15.42
C PHE A 210 16.03 12.76 15.99
N ALA A 211 16.69 13.58 15.14
CA ALA A 211 17.78 14.45 15.53
C ALA A 211 17.33 15.56 16.48
N VAL A 212 16.16 16.15 16.23
CA VAL A 212 15.59 17.22 17.10
C VAL A 212 15.21 16.67 18.47
N HIS A 213 14.54 15.51 18.54
CA HIS A 213 14.10 14.95 19.82
C HIS A 213 15.21 14.28 20.62
N GLY A 214 16.18 13.68 19.94
CA GLY A 214 17.25 12.93 20.60
C GLY A 214 18.61 13.64 20.66
N GLY A 215 18.72 14.78 19.99
CA GLY A 215 19.99 15.48 19.77
C GLY A 215 20.85 14.87 18.67
N GLY A 216 21.66 15.69 18.02
CA GLY A 216 22.58 15.26 16.95
C GLY A 216 23.54 14.16 17.37
N ALA A 217 24.01 14.20 18.62
CA ALA A 217 24.91 13.18 19.18
C ALA A 217 24.25 11.78 19.19
N LYS A 218 22.96 11.68 19.52
CA LYS A 218 22.22 10.42 19.46
C LYS A 218 22.12 9.86 18.04
N LEU A 219 21.90 10.74 17.05
CA LEU A 219 21.87 10.35 15.64
C LEU A 219 23.26 9.84 15.19
N ILE A 220 24.34 10.55 15.50
CA ILE A 220 25.70 10.14 15.16
C ILE A 220 26.04 8.79 15.82
N GLY A 221 25.72 8.62 17.09
CA GLY A 221 25.91 7.35 17.79
C GLY A 221 25.10 6.20 17.17
N ALA A 222 23.88 6.47 16.74
CA ALA A 222 23.06 5.48 16.04
C ALA A 222 23.67 5.09 14.68
N LEU A 223 24.13 6.06 13.91
CA LEU A 223 24.79 5.84 12.61
C LEU A 223 26.18 5.18 12.73
N SER A 224 26.79 5.18 13.90
CA SER A 224 28.03 4.44 14.17
C SER A 224 27.79 2.97 14.55
N SER A 225 26.55 2.58 14.84
CA SER A 225 26.19 1.23 15.23
C SER A 225 26.07 0.30 14.03
N LYS A 226 26.94 -0.72 13.94
CA LYS A 226 26.90 -1.75 12.89
C LYS A 226 25.52 -2.43 12.81
N ARG A 227 24.86 -2.68 13.95
CA ARG A 227 23.51 -3.27 14.01
C ARG A 227 22.48 -2.38 13.33
N ILE A 228 22.51 -1.08 13.59
CA ILE A 228 21.55 -0.11 13.05
C ILE A 228 21.79 0.07 11.55
N ILE A 229 23.04 0.20 11.11
CA ILE A 229 23.41 0.29 9.70
C ILE A 229 22.95 -0.96 8.94
N THR A 230 23.25 -2.15 9.45
CA THR A 230 22.83 -3.41 8.82
C THR A 230 21.31 -3.50 8.70
N ALA A 231 20.57 -3.11 9.74
CA ALA A 231 19.12 -3.07 9.71
C ALA A 231 18.59 -2.05 8.69
N GLY A 232 19.22 -0.87 8.61
CA GLY A 232 18.88 0.18 7.63
C GLY A 232 19.09 -0.30 6.20
N ILE A 233 20.22 -0.92 5.89
CA ILE A 233 20.54 -1.48 4.56
C ILE A 233 19.51 -2.56 4.19
N LEU A 234 19.27 -3.52 5.08
CA LEU A 234 18.30 -4.58 4.84
C LEU A 234 16.88 -4.03 4.65
N MET A 235 16.46 -3.07 5.48
CA MET A 235 15.19 -2.40 5.37
C MET A 235 15.06 -1.67 4.02
N SER A 236 16.10 -0.98 3.58
CA SER A 236 16.13 -0.26 2.30
C SER A 236 16.02 -1.21 1.12
N ALA A 237 16.77 -2.31 1.12
CA ALA A 237 16.73 -3.31 0.05
C ALA A 237 15.34 -3.96 -0.05
N VAL A 238 14.78 -4.44 1.07
CA VAL A 238 13.44 -5.04 1.11
C VAL A 238 12.37 -4.04 0.73
N SER A 239 12.46 -2.78 1.19
CA SER A 239 11.51 -1.72 0.83
C SER A 239 11.61 -1.32 -0.63
N SER A 240 12.80 -1.29 -1.22
CA SER A 240 12.98 -1.02 -2.66
C SER A 240 12.29 -2.09 -3.51
N ALA A 241 12.44 -3.37 -3.14
CA ALA A 241 11.71 -4.45 -3.79
C ALA A 241 10.18 -4.31 -3.60
N THR A 242 9.72 -3.97 -2.38
CA THR A 242 8.30 -3.70 -2.09
C THR A 242 7.76 -2.61 -3.03
N ILE A 243 8.47 -1.49 -3.16
CA ILE A 243 8.04 -0.36 -3.97
C ILE A 243 8.04 -0.73 -5.46
N PHE A 244 9.08 -1.41 -5.93
CA PHE A 244 9.18 -1.86 -7.31
C PHE A 244 8.00 -2.74 -7.71
N PHE A 245 7.75 -3.82 -6.96
CA PHE A 245 6.64 -4.73 -7.26
C PHE A 245 5.27 -4.07 -7.02
N GLY A 246 5.16 -3.16 -6.06
CA GLY A 246 3.96 -2.38 -5.85
C GLY A 246 3.65 -1.45 -7.02
N ASN A 247 4.64 -0.75 -7.57
CA ASN A 247 4.50 0.10 -8.75
C ASN A 247 4.18 -0.72 -10.01
N LEU A 248 4.88 -1.85 -10.20
CA LEU A 248 4.61 -2.77 -11.30
C LEU A 248 3.20 -3.33 -11.26
N SER A 249 2.72 -3.73 -10.08
CA SER A 249 1.33 -4.18 -9.90
C SER A 249 0.34 -3.04 -10.14
N ALA A 250 0.61 -1.83 -9.65
CA ALA A 250 -0.24 -0.66 -9.82
C ALA A 250 -0.43 -0.27 -11.30
N LEU A 251 0.57 -0.49 -12.15
CA LEU A 251 0.50 -0.23 -13.59
C LEU A 251 -0.62 -1.03 -14.28
N TYR A 252 -0.82 -2.28 -13.87
CA TYR A 252 -1.73 -3.19 -14.53
C TYR A 252 -3.07 -3.34 -13.81
N VAL A 253 -3.19 -2.80 -12.59
CA VAL A 253 -4.40 -2.92 -11.79
C VAL A 253 -5.39 -1.81 -12.13
N PRO A 254 -6.65 -2.14 -12.47
CA PRO A 254 -7.64 -1.14 -12.82
C PRO A 254 -8.12 -0.30 -11.63
N ASN A 255 -8.00 -0.82 -10.40
CA ASN A 255 -8.40 -0.12 -9.18
C ASN A 255 -7.34 -0.30 -8.08
N PRO A 256 -6.83 0.78 -7.46
CA PRO A 256 -5.79 0.71 -6.42
C PRO A 256 -6.22 -0.10 -5.19
N ALA A 257 -7.51 -0.25 -4.93
CA ALA A 257 -8.01 -1.08 -3.85
C ALA A 257 -7.64 -2.57 -4.02
N TYR A 258 -7.42 -3.06 -5.25
CA TYR A 258 -7.02 -4.45 -5.49
C TYR A 258 -5.55 -4.70 -5.14
N LEU A 259 -4.67 -3.73 -5.41
CA LEU A 259 -3.30 -3.81 -4.92
C LEU A 259 -3.26 -3.85 -3.40
N SER A 260 -4.12 -3.05 -2.77
CA SER A 260 -4.30 -3.06 -1.32
C SER A 260 -4.81 -4.41 -0.82
N ALA A 261 -5.78 -5.01 -1.53
CA ALA A 261 -6.29 -6.32 -1.18
C ALA A 261 -5.19 -7.41 -1.24
N LEU A 262 -4.30 -7.38 -2.24
CA LEU A 262 -3.16 -8.29 -2.29
C LEU A 262 -2.18 -8.06 -1.12
N SER A 263 -1.99 -6.82 -0.67
CA SER A 263 -1.17 -6.52 0.50
C SER A 263 -1.71 -7.15 1.79
N LEU A 264 -3.02 -7.44 1.84
CA LEU A 264 -3.66 -8.16 2.95
C LEU A 264 -3.20 -9.61 3.09
N THR A 265 -2.48 -10.16 2.12
CA THR A 265 -1.84 -11.48 2.27
C THR A 265 -0.56 -11.41 3.11
N ALA A 266 -0.05 -10.22 3.44
CA ALA A 266 1.18 -10.06 4.23
C ALA A 266 1.19 -10.84 5.57
N PRO A 267 0.11 -10.92 6.38
CA PRO A 267 0.10 -11.76 7.58
C PRO A 267 0.31 -13.24 7.32
N LEU A 268 -0.13 -13.76 6.17
CA LEU A 268 0.15 -15.14 5.79
C LEU A 268 1.66 -15.37 5.65
N TRP A 269 2.33 -14.45 4.97
CA TRP A 269 3.78 -14.51 4.76
C TRP A 269 4.56 -14.34 6.07
N ILE A 270 4.08 -13.47 6.98
CA ILE A 270 4.66 -13.33 8.33
C ILE A 270 4.47 -14.62 9.13
N MET A 271 3.26 -15.19 9.12
CA MET A 271 2.98 -16.45 9.83
C MET A 271 3.85 -17.59 9.31
N LEU A 272 4.06 -17.69 7.99
CA LEU A 272 4.96 -18.69 7.39
C LEU A 272 6.41 -18.46 7.82
N ALA A 273 6.88 -17.22 7.82
CA ALA A 273 8.22 -16.86 8.27
C ALA A 273 8.42 -17.15 9.76
N ASP A 274 7.47 -16.77 10.61
CA ASP A 274 7.53 -17.04 12.06
C ASP A 274 7.53 -18.55 12.34
N LYS A 275 6.75 -19.34 11.58
CA LYS A 275 6.78 -20.80 11.68
C LYS A 275 8.13 -21.39 11.29
N LEU A 276 8.74 -20.89 10.21
CA LEU A 276 10.07 -21.32 9.75
C LEU A 276 11.18 -20.93 10.75
N LEU A 277 11.00 -19.80 11.43
CA LEU A 277 11.95 -19.29 12.43
C LEU A 277 11.72 -19.87 13.84
N GLY A 278 10.78 -20.78 14.01
CA GLY A 278 10.48 -21.43 15.29
C GLY A 278 9.77 -20.55 16.32
N ALA A 279 9.17 -19.44 15.91
CA ALA A 279 8.43 -18.52 16.75
C ALA A 279 6.96 -18.38 16.25
N PRO A 280 6.15 -19.45 16.32
CA PRO A 280 4.83 -19.44 15.70
C PRO A 280 3.91 -18.39 16.33
N ASP A 281 3.33 -17.53 15.51
CA ASP A 281 2.27 -16.63 15.92
C ASP A 281 1.03 -17.46 16.30
N LYS A 282 0.41 -17.12 17.44
CA LYS A 282 -0.79 -17.80 17.97
C LYS A 282 -2.06 -17.33 17.24
N VAL A 283 -2.05 -17.34 15.91
CA VAL A 283 -3.21 -16.94 15.11
C VAL A 283 -4.08 -18.16 14.82
N ASP A 284 -5.40 -18.01 14.98
CA ASP A 284 -6.34 -19.00 14.53
C ASP A 284 -6.36 -19.01 12.99
N SER A 285 -5.79 -20.08 12.41
CA SER A 285 -5.67 -20.29 10.97
C SER A 285 -7.02 -20.27 10.23
N ARG A 286 -8.14 -20.59 10.92
CA ARG A 286 -9.49 -20.57 10.34
C ARG A 286 -9.90 -19.14 9.97
N TRP A 287 -9.66 -18.19 10.85
CA TRP A 287 -9.99 -16.79 10.60
C TRP A 287 -9.05 -16.13 9.59
N LEU A 288 -7.80 -16.55 9.55
CA LEU A 288 -6.88 -16.15 8.50
C LEU A 288 -7.34 -16.66 7.12
N ALA A 289 -7.76 -17.92 7.03
CA ALA A 289 -8.32 -18.48 5.81
C ALA A 289 -9.62 -17.78 5.38
N ALA A 290 -10.53 -17.52 6.33
CA ALA A 290 -11.76 -16.77 6.07
C ALA A 290 -11.48 -15.38 5.51
N MET A 291 -10.45 -14.70 6.05
CA MET A 291 -10.03 -13.40 5.56
C MET A 291 -9.46 -13.47 4.15
N LEU A 292 -8.59 -14.44 3.84
CA LEU A 292 -8.03 -14.64 2.50
C LEU A 292 -9.13 -14.92 1.46
N LEU A 293 -10.13 -15.74 1.82
CA LEU A 293 -11.30 -15.97 0.97
C LEU A 293 -12.10 -14.68 0.74
N SER A 294 -12.28 -13.88 1.79
CA SER A 294 -12.99 -12.59 1.68
C SER A 294 -12.25 -11.59 0.81
N ILE A 295 -10.91 -11.60 0.83
CA ILE A 295 -10.06 -10.82 -0.06
C ILE A 295 -10.23 -11.28 -1.52
N GLY A 296 -10.20 -12.60 -1.74
CA GLY A 296 -10.44 -13.17 -3.06
C GLY A 296 -11.81 -12.78 -3.61
N ALA A 297 -12.86 -12.84 -2.77
CA ALA A 297 -14.21 -12.41 -3.13
C ALA A 297 -14.26 -10.90 -3.42
N LEU A 298 -13.61 -10.06 -2.61
CA LEU A 298 -13.52 -8.62 -2.85
C LEU A 298 -12.90 -8.33 -4.22
N ILE A 299 -11.77 -8.98 -4.54
CA ILE A 299 -11.09 -8.83 -5.83
C ILE A 299 -12.00 -9.31 -6.97
N PHE A 300 -12.67 -10.44 -6.80
CA PHE A 300 -13.57 -11.00 -7.80
C PHE A 300 -14.72 -10.04 -8.14
N PHE A 301 -15.48 -9.59 -7.13
CA PHE A 301 -16.60 -8.68 -7.35
C PHE A 301 -16.16 -7.35 -7.93
N ALA A 302 -15.01 -6.89 -7.53
CA ALA A 302 -14.46 -5.64 -7.99
C ALA A 302 -13.99 -5.67 -9.46
N GLN A 303 -13.80 -6.85 -10.07
CA GLN A 303 -13.46 -7.00 -11.50
C GLN A 303 -14.67 -7.21 -12.42
N ILE A 304 -15.87 -7.36 -11.85
CA ILE A 304 -17.08 -7.52 -12.66
C ILE A 304 -17.33 -6.20 -13.43
N PRO A 305 -17.40 -6.23 -14.77
CA PRO A 305 -17.70 -5.04 -15.55
C PRO A 305 -19.09 -4.51 -15.19
N ILE A 306 -19.16 -3.25 -14.81
CA ILE A 306 -20.43 -2.55 -14.59
C ILE A 306 -20.81 -1.93 -15.92
N SER A 307 -21.86 -2.45 -16.56
CA SER A 307 -22.43 -1.81 -17.74
C SER A 307 -22.96 -0.44 -17.36
N PRO A 308 -22.65 0.64 -18.10
CA PRO A 308 -23.26 1.93 -17.85
C PRO A 308 -24.80 1.78 -17.96
N PRO A 309 -25.58 2.50 -17.13
CA PRO A 309 -27.03 2.47 -17.22
C PRO A 309 -27.46 2.81 -18.66
N SER A 310 -28.36 1.98 -19.19
CA SER A 310 -28.83 2.05 -20.59
C SER A 310 -29.61 3.33 -20.95
N ASP A 311 -29.84 4.22 -19.99
CA ASP A 311 -30.69 5.41 -20.12
C ASP A 311 -29.91 6.73 -20.21
N SER A 312 -28.64 6.71 -20.61
CA SER A 312 -28.04 7.97 -21.06
C SER A 312 -28.65 8.31 -22.41
N PRO A 313 -29.55 9.30 -22.53
CA PRO A 313 -30.02 9.76 -23.85
C PRO A 313 -28.76 10.21 -24.59
N VAL A 314 -28.41 9.46 -25.63
CA VAL A 314 -27.43 9.88 -26.63
C VAL A 314 -27.90 11.27 -27.08
N SER A 315 -27.24 12.31 -26.61
CA SER A 315 -27.43 13.65 -27.13
C SER A 315 -27.01 13.60 -28.61
N ALA A 316 -27.98 13.32 -29.44
CA ALA A 316 -27.88 13.48 -30.90
C ALA A 316 -27.73 14.98 -31.23
N GLY A 317 -26.64 15.58 -30.68
CA GLY A 317 -26.17 16.91 -31.07
C GLY A 317 -25.21 16.73 -32.24
N GLY A 318 -25.81 16.48 -33.43
CA GLY A 318 -25.10 16.53 -34.68
C GLY A 318 -24.53 17.92 -34.91
N HIS A 319 -23.26 18.12 -34.66
CA HIS A 319 -22.53 19.18 -35.34
C HIS A 319 -22.10 18.65 -36.71
N ALA A 320 -22.94 18.99 -37.71
CA ALA A 320 -22.53 18.93 -39.10
C ALA A 320 -21.31 19.84 -39.29
N PRO A 321 -20.23 19.37 -39.96
CA PRO A 321 -19.12 20.24 -40.30
C PRO A 321 -19.59 21.29 -41.32
N ALA A 322 -19.47 22.57 -40.96
CA ALA A 322 -19.66 23.68 -41.88
C ALA A 322 -18.62 23.55 -43.01
N ALA A 323 -19.09 23.34 -44.23
CA ALA A 323 -18.27 23.40 -45.42
C ALA A 323 -17.72 24.82 -45.56
N ALA A 324 -16.39 24.96 -45.48
CA ALA A 324 -15.69 26.18 -45.86
C ALA A 324 -15.70 26.30 -47.38
N LYS A 325 -16.19 27.45 -47.84
CA LYS A 325 -15.88 27.98 -49.18
C LYS A 325 -14.58 28.75 -49.12
#